data_ef5147cef6e928a074904f1dc988c54d
#
_entry.id   ef5147cef6e928a074904f1dc988c54d
#
_cell.length_a   1.000
_cell.length_b   1.000
_cell.length_c   1.000
_cell.angle_alpha   90.00
_cell.angle_beta   90.00
_cell.angle_gamma   90.00
#
_symmetry.space_group_name_H-M   'P 1'
#
loop_
_entity.id
_entity.type
_entity.pdbx_description
1 polymer ?
#
loop_
_entity_poly.entity_id
_entity_poly.type
_entity_poly.pdbx_seq_one_letter_code
_entity_poly.pdbx_strand_id
1 'polypeptide(L)'
;MKDPDMPPRPLPRPLPAATLAVAMVASISVASTSKAYAQSAEGPTFTAEQVERGQAAYSQNCQECHGSTLDNGEFGGPPLKGGYFRNHWGEGSVADLAGYAKALMPPDRPGRLSDQTYTDLVAFLLSNNGYAPGSRELPSDAAAQQKMSLKK
;
A
#
# COMPACT_ATOMS: atom_id res chain seq x y z
N MET A 1 -43.46 -52.19 -50.47
CA MET A 1 -44.42 -52.74 -49.51
C MET A 1 -44.89 -51.56 -48.64
N LYS A 2 -46.11 -51.10 -48.81
CA LYS A 2 -46.77 -50.07 -48.03
C LYS A 2 -47.50 -50.77 -46.90
N ASP A 3 -47.15 -50.35 -45.69
CA ASP A 3 -47.82 -50.79 -44.46
C ASP A 3 -49.23 -50.17 -44.38
N PRO A 4 -50.30 -50.98 -44.32
CA PRO A 4 -51.65 -50.41 -44.37
C PRO A 4 -52.28 -50.01 -43.03
N ASP A 5 -51.53 -49.94 -41.96
CA ASP A 5 -52.12 -49.80 -40.63
C ASP A 5 -51.58 -48.60 -39.84
N MET A 6 -51.28 -47.43 -40.49
CA MET A 6 -50.93 -46.24 -39.80
C MET A 6 -52.13 -45.29 -39.67
N PRO A 7 -52.60 -44.99 -38.46
CA PRO A 7 -53.70 -44.05 -38.24
C PRO A 7 -53.30 -42.62 -38.65
N PRO A 8 -54.27 -41.79 -39.12
CA PRO A 8 -53.99 -40.48 -39.63
C PRO A 8 -53.49 -39.54 -38.47
N ARG A 9 -52.40 -38.82 -38.73
CA ARG A 9 -51.84 -37.84 -37.80
C ARG A 9 -52.83 -36.72 -37.54
N PRO A 10 -53.08 -36.32 -36.26
CA PRO A 10 -53.94 -35.20 -35.96
C PRO A 10 -53.30 -33.90 -36.45
N LEU A 11 -54.13 -33.04 -37.03
CA LEU A 11 -53.77 -31.69 -37.48
C LEU A 11 -53.37 -30.82 -36.29
N PRO A 12 -52.37 -29.93 -36.47
CA PRO A 12 -51.96 -29.03 -35.41
C PRO A 12 -53.07 -28.02 -35.08
N ARG A 13 -53.40 -27.92 -33.80
CA ARG A 13 -54.34 -26.94 -33.28
C ARG A 13 -53.76 -25.54 -33.43
N PRO A 14 -54.53 -24.51 -33.83
CA PRO A 14 -54.07 -23.16 -33.86
C PRO A 14 -53.82 -22.69 -32.41
N LEU A 15 -52.60 -22.12 -32.18
CA LEU A 15 -52.24 -21.49 -30.92
C LEU A 15 -53.00 -20.16 -30.76
N PRO A 16 -53.48 -19.83 -29.58
CA PRO A 16 -54.12 -18.54 -29.33
C PRO A 16 -53.08 -17.40 -29.49
N ALA A 17 -53.48 -16.33 -30.15
CA ALA A 17 -52.71 -15.13 -30.35
C ALA A 17 -52.43 -14.51 -28.92
N ALA A 18 -51.16 -14.64 -28.49
CA ALA A 18 -50.68 -13.98 -27.30
C ALA A 18 -50.48 -12.49 -27.62
N THR A 19 -51.32 -11.68 -27.08
CA THR A 19 -51.18 -10.21 -27.04
C THR A 19 -49.89 -9.88 -26.27
N LEU A 20 -48.87 -9.43 -27.02
CA LEU A 20 -47.64 -8.85 -26.43
C LEU A 20 -47.96 -7.50 -25.79
N ALA A 21 -48.14 -7.51 -24.49
CA ALA A 21 -48.11 -6.29 -23.67
C ALA A 21 -46.65 -5.83 -23.61
N VAL A 22 -46.31 -4.77 -24.33
CA VAL A 22 -45.00 -4.10 -24.23
C VAL A 22 -44.94 -3.38 -22.90
N ALA A 23 -44.34 -4.01 -21.90
CA ALA A 23 -43.99 -3.33 -20.67
C ALA A 23 -42.76 -2.42 -20.94
N MET A 24 -43.00 -1.11 -21.01
CA MET A 24 -41.94 -0.11 -20.97
C MET A 24 -41.25 -0.15 -19.60
N VAL A 25 -40.15 -0.82 -19.50
CA VAL A 25 -39.26 -0.75 -18.34
C VAL A 25 -38.50 0.56 -18.43
N ALA A 26 -38.90 1.57 -17.67
CA ALA A 26 -38.16 2.79 -17.51
C ALA A 26 -36.85 2.45 -16.76
N SER A 27 -35.75 2.41 -17.49
CA SER A 27 -34.42 2.23 -16.93
C SER A 27 -34.04 3.50 -16.16
N ILE A 28 -34.18 3.47 -14.84
CA ILE A 28 -33.66 4.51 -13.94
C ILE A 28 -32.15 4.29 -13.88
N SER A 29 -31.38 5.03 -14.69
CA SER A 29 -29.94 5.09 -14.57
C SER A 29 -29.58 5.84 -13.27
N VAL A 30 -29.28 5.10 -12.21
CA VAL A 30 -28.71 5.67 -10.99
C VAL A 30 -27.26 6.04 -11.35
N ALA A 31 -27.04 7.31 -11.65
CA ALA A 31 -25.69 7.85 -11.77
C ALA A 31 -25.05 7.80 -10.37
N SER A 32 -24.25 6.75 -10.12
CA SER A 32 -23.41 6.67 -8.93
C SER A 32 -22.34 7.74 -9.04
N THR A 33 -22.58 8.91 -8.45
CA THR A 33 -21.56 9.92 -8.23
C THR A 33 -20.60 9.36 -7.18
N SER A 34 -19.55 8.69 -7.65
CA SER A 34 -18.40 8.35 -6.83
C SER A 34 -17.76 9.66 -6.40
N LYS A 35 -18.08 10.12 -5.20
CA LYS A 35 -17.38 11.21 -4.56
C LYS A 35 -15.95 10.71 -4.37
N ALA A 36 -15.03 11.18 -5.20
CA ALA A 36 -13.60 10.99 -4.97
C ALA A 36 -13.29 11.72 -3.65
N TYR A 37 -13.27 10.97 -2.56
CA TYR A 37 -12.70 11.46 -1.32
C TYR A 37 -11.22 11.66 -1.62
N ALA A 38 -10.76 12.91 -1.61
CA ALA A 38 -9.34 13.21 -1.54
C ALA A 38 -8.84 12.46 -0.29
N GLN A 39 -8.10 11.37 -0.49
CA GLN A 39 -7.47 10.65 0.59
C GLN A 39 -6.45 11.61 1.17
N SER A 40 -6.73 12.18 2.33
CA SER A 40 -5.74 12.86 3.13
C SER A 40 -4.60 11.85 3.35
N ALA A 41 -3.36 12.28 3.10
CA ALA A 41 -2.21 11.42 3.33
C ALA A 41 -2.26 10.93 4.77
N GLU A 42 -2.31 9.63 4.97
CA GLU A 42 -2.27 9.05 6.31
C GLU A 42 -0.86 9.22 6.88
N GLY A 43 -0.76 9.45 8.18
CA GLY A 43 0.52 9.39 8.88
C GLY A 43 1.11 7.97 8.86
N PRO A 44 2.44 7.83 9.07
CA PRO A 44 3.08 6.53 9.08
C PRO A 44 2.54 5.65 10.21
N THR A 45 2.30 4.36 9.91
CA THR A 45 1.96 3.34 10.91
C THR A 45 3.10 2.34 10.99
N PHE A 46 3.48 1.92 12.20
CA PHE A 46 4.48 0.88 12.45
C PHE A 46 4.27 0.33 13.86
N THR A 47 4.82 -0.83 14.17
CA THR A 47 4.68 -1.46 15.48
C THR A 47 5.96 -1.30 16.32
N ALA A 48 5.85 -1.54 17.62
CA ALA A 48 7.00 -1.54 18.52
C ALA A 48 8.00 -2.63 18.14
N GLU A 49 7.52 -3.79 17.71
CA GLU A 49 8.36 -4.91 17.27
C GLU A 49 9.16 -4.54 16.01
N GLN A 50 8.59 -3.75 15.09
CA GLN A 50 9.35 -3.22 13.95
C GLN A 50 10.43 -2.25 14.41
N VAL A 51 10.17 -1.42 15.40
CA VAL A 51 11.18 -0.51 15.96
C VAL A 51 12.35 -1.30 16.56
N GLU A 52 12.08 -2.38 17.29
CA GLU A 52 13.11 -3.24 17.87
C GLU A 52 13.96 -3.94 16.79
N ARG A 53 13.31 -4.51 15.76
CA ARG A 53 14.02 -5.10 14.62
C ARG A 53 14.85 -4.06 13.88
N GLY A 54 14.29 -2.87 13.68
CA GLY A 54 14.97 -1.74 13.05
C GLY A 54 16.16 -1.26 13.85
N GLN A 55 16.07 -1.20 15.18
CA GLN A 55 17.19 -0.87 16.06
C GLN A 55 18.33 -1.89 15.92
N ALA A 56 18.01 -3.17 15.91
CA ALA A 56 19.01 -4.22 15.74
C ALA A 56 19.70 -4.11 14.37
N ALA A 57 18.93 -3.88 13.30
CA ALA A 57 19.46 -3.67 11.96
C ALA A 57 20.32 -2.39 11.85
N TYR A 58 19.89 -1.31 12.51
CA TYR A 58 20.62 -0.05 12.59
C TYR A 58 22.00 -0.21 13.24
N SER A 59 22.04 -0.89 14.37
CA SER A 59 23.32 -1.13 15.09
C SER A 59 24.32 -1.90 14.26
N GLN A 60 23.86 -2.80 13.38
CA GLN A 60 24.72 -3.64 12.56
C GLN A 60 25.18 -2.97 11.24
N ASN A 61 24.40 -2.02 10.71
CA ASN A 61 24.58 -1.57 9.33
C ASN A 61 24.73 -0.05 9.16
N CYS A 62 24.39 0.74 10.19
CA CYS A 62 24.24 2.19 10.06
C CYS A 62 24.97 2.98 11.14
N GLN A 63 25.06 2.42 12.34
CA GLN A 63 25.53 3.10 13.54
C GLN A 63 26.96 3.62 13.42
N GLU A 64 27.85 2.92 12.73
CA GLU A 64 29.24 3.32 12.55
C GLU A 64 29.35 4.70 11.90
N CYS A 65 28.53 4.97 10.88
CA CYS A 65 28.52 6.24 10.19
C CYS A 65 27.56 7.26 10.83
N HIS A 66 26.38 6.83 11.31
CA HIS A 66 25.33 7.74 11.78
C HIS A 66 25.25 7.89 13.30
N GLY A 67 26.13 7.17 14.06
CA GLY A 67 26.20 7.23 15.53
C GLY A 67 25.15 6.40 16.24
N SER A 68 25.46 5.98 17.47
CA SER A 68 24.50 5.23 18.31
C SER A 68 23.30 6.05 18.74
N THR A 69 23.44 7.37 18.72
CA THR A 69 22.39 8.34 19.06
C THR A 69 21.73 8.96 17.85
N LEU A 70 21.99 8.48 16.63
CA LEU A 70 21.50 9.01 15.34
C LEU A 70 21.97 10.45 15.03
N ASP A 71 23.00 10.94 15.67
CA ASP A 71 23.49 12.31 15.44
C ASP A 71 24.61 12.35 14.42
N ASN A 72 25.69 11.62 14.64
CA ASN A 72 26.80 11.36 13.73
C ASN A 72 27.73 10.36 14.39
N GLY A 73 28.34 9.49 13.57
CA GLY A 73 29.23 8.45 14.02
C GLY A 73 30.70 8.72 13.68
N GLU A 74 31.51 7.69 13.79
CA GLU A 74 32.95 7.74 13.56
C GLU A 74 33.31 8.25 12.15
N PHE A 75 32.52 7.91 11.15
CA PHE A 75 32.73 8.33 9.76
C PHE A 75 31.89 9.56 9.36
N GLY A 76 31.28 10.26 10.31
CA GLY A 76 30.63 11.55 10.07
C GLY A 76 29.42 11.51 9.16
N GLY A 77 28.64 10.44 9.18
CA GLY A 77 27.35 10.39 8.48
C GLY A 77 26.39 11.46 9.02
N PRO A 78 25.49 12.03 8.19
CA PRO A 78 24.59 13.08 8.63
C PRO A 78 23.66 12.59 9.73
N PRO A 79 23.16 13.51 10.59
CA PRO A 79 22.19 13.16 11.63
C PRO A 79 20.90 12.57 11.04
N LEU A 80 20.37 11.54 11.70
CA LEU A 80 19.13 10.88 11.30
C LEU A 80 17.96 11.20 12.23
N LYS A 81 18.10 12.24 13.07
CA LYS A 81 17.04 12.72 13.94
C LYS A 81 17.00 14.25 14.06
N GLY A 82 15.94 14.73 14.70
CA GLY A 82 15.78 16.12 15.05
C GLY A 82 15.57 17.06 13.86
N GLY A 83 16.18 18.25 13.91
CA GLY A 83 16.03 19.29 12.88
C GLY A 83 16.49 18.82 11.50
N TYR A 84 17.61 18.12 11.42
CA TYR A 84 18.12 17.61 10.16
C TYR A 84 17.14 16.66 9.49
N PHE A 85 16.61 15.68 10.24
CA PHE A 85 15.60 14.74 9.73
C PHE A 85 14.34 15.46 9.26
N ARG A 86 13.80 16.38 10.05
CA ARG A 86 12.60 17.14 9.68
C ARG A 86 12.79 17.96 8.40
N ASN A 87 13.92 18.62 8.26
CA ASN A 87 14.20 19.46 7.11
C ASN A 87 14.37 18.68 5.81
N HIS A 88 14.88 17.43 5.89
CA HIS A 88 15.09 16.59 4.71
C HIS A 88 13.88 15.74 4.35
N TRP A 89 13.15 15.24 5.35
CA TRP A 89 12.11 14.23 5.15
C TRP A 89 10.71 14.69 5.52
N GLY A 90 10.59 15.74 6.36
CA GLY A 90 9.31 16.14 6.97
C GLY A 90 8.20 16.56 6.02
N GLU A 91 8.51 16.90 4.77
CA GLU A 91 7.51 17.22 3.74
C GLU A 91 7.30 16.06 2.74
N GLY A 92 8.04 14.97 2.88
CA GLY A 92 7.99 13.79 2.01
C GLY A 92 7.06 12.68 2.50
N SER A 93 7.23 11.52 1.90
CA SER A 93 6.55 10.28 2.25
C SER A 93 7.49 9.27 2.89
N VAL A 94 6.92 8.22 3.48
CA VAL A 94 7.69 7.06 3.95
C VAL A 94 8.46 6.41 2.80
N ALA A 95 7.87 6.36 1.59
CA ALA A 95 8.54 5.80 0.42
C ALA A 95 9.80 6.58 0.01
N ASP A 96 9.79 7.91 0.16
CA ASP A 96 10.97 8.72 -0.17
C ASP A 96 12.14 8.38 0.76
N LEU A 97 11.88 8.26 2.06
CA LEU A 97 12.89 7.88 3.04
C LEU A 97 13.37 6.43 2.84
N ALA A 98 12.46 5.48 2.67
CA ALA A 98 12.78 4.08 2.48
C ALA A 98 13.54 3.84 1.16
N GLY A 99 13.06 4.48 0.09
CA GLY A 99 13.69 4.42 -1.24
C GLY A 99 15.10 4.98 -1.24
N TYR A 100 15.32 6.13 -0.60
CA TYR A 100 16.65 6.72 -0.43
C TYR A 100 17.58 5.78 0.35
N ALA A 101 17.12 5.27 1.49
CA ALA A 101 17.91 4.35 2.30
C ALA A 101 18.29 3.09 1.50
N LYS A 102 17.36 2.50 0.76
CA LYS A 102 17.63 1.32 -0.07
C LYS A 102 18.59 1.61 -1.23
N ALA A 103 18.43 2.75 -1.90
CA ALA A 103 19.20 3.09 -3.07
C ALA A 103 20.66 3.49 -2.76
N LEU A 104 20.92 4.05 -1.57
CA LEU A 104 22.19 4.69 -1.26
C LEU A 104 22.90 4.15 0.00
N MET A 105 22.20 3.39 0.86
CA MET A 105 22.71 2.95 2.15
C MET A 105 22.73 1.42 2.31
N PRO A 106 23.75 0.88 2.99
CA PRO A 106 25.01 1.54 3.31
C PRO A 106 25.82 1.81 2.03
N PRO A 107 26.63 2.89 1.99
CA PRO A 107 27.26 3.35 0.74
C PRO A 107 28.28 2.38 0.14
N ASP A 108 28.85 1.49 0.94
CA ASP A 108 29.77 0.42 0.47
C ASP A 108 29.02 -0.69 -0.28
N ARG A 109 27.73 -0.90 0.01
CA ARG A 109 26.88 -1.95 -0.57
C ARG A 109 25.39 -1.54 -0.58
N PRO A 110 25.00 -0.57 -1.41
CA PRO A 110 23.60 -0.13 -1.50
C PRO A 110 22.66 -1.27 -1.90
N GLY A 111 21.47 -1.29 -1.34
CA GLY A 111 20.43 -2.27 -1.66
C GLY A 111 20.68 -3.69 -1.12
N ARG A 112 21.72 -3.93 -0.31
CA ARG A 112 22.07 -5.27 0.17
C ARG A 112 21.12 -5.88 1.19
N LEU A 113 20.33 -5.05 1.88
CA LEU A 113 19.38 -5.51 2.87
C LEU A 113 18.03 -5.85 2.21
N SER A 114 17.23 -6.68 2.88
CA SER A 114 15.87 -6.98 2.40
C SER A 114 14.96 -5.75 2.51
N ASP A 115 13.89 -5.71 1.73
CA ASP A 115 12.89 -4.65 1.80
C ASP A 115 12.27 -4.55 3.18
N GLN A 116 12.04 -5.69 3.84
CA GLN A 116 11.57 -5.71 5.22
C GLN A 116 12.59 -5.07 6.18
N THR A 117 13.87 -5.34 6.02
CA THR A 117 14.91 -4.75 6.87
C THR A 117 14.99 -3.23 6.69
N TYR A 118 14.92 -2.72 5.45
CA TYR A 118 14.84 -1.28 5.22
C TYR A 118 13.57 -0.67 5.81
N THR A 119 12.45 -1.37 5.74
CA THR A 119 11.19 -0.93 6.34
C THR A 119 11.27 -0.87 7.87
N ASP A 120 11.86 -1.87 8.51
CA ASP A 120 12.07 -1.89 9.95
C ASP A 120 13.04 -0.78 10.40
N LEU A 121 14.10 -0.52 9.62
CA LEU A 121 14.99 0.63 9.83
C LEU A 121 14.23 1.96 9.78
N VAL A 122 13.34 2.13 8.82
CA VAL A 122 12.49 3.33 8.72
C VAL A 122 11.58 3.46 9.95
N ALA A 123 10.96 2.37 10.42
CA ALA A 123 10.15 2.38 11.65
C ALA A 123 10.97 2.84 12.86
N PHE A 124 12.21 2.36 13.01
CA PHE A 124 13.13 2.81 14.05
C PHE A 124 13.46 4.32 13.94
N LEU A 125 13.77 4.81 12.73
CA LEU A 125 14.03 6.24 12.53
C LEU A 125 12.81 7.09 12.84
N LEU A 126 11.62 6.68 12.40
CA LEU A 126 10.37 7.38 12.69
C LEU A 126 10.10 7.48 14.19
N SER A 127 10.28 6.37 14.92
CA SER A 127 10.13 6.37 16.39
C SER A 127 11.06 7.37 17.06
N ASN A 128 12.33 7.43 16.65
CA ASN A 128 13.31 8.38 17.16
C ASN A 128 13.06 9.84 16.75
N ASN A 129 12.16 10.05 15.79
CA ASN A 129 11.72 11.37 15.34
C ASN A 129 10.31 11.74 15.81
N GLY A 130 9.80 11.05 16.85
CA GLY A 130 8.57 11.40 17.55
C GLY A 130 7.28 10.99 16.82
N TYR A 131 7.34 9.98 15.95
CA TYR A 131 6.16 9.24 15.50
C TYR A 131 5.91 8.09 16.47
N ALA A 132 4.67 7.91 16.89
CA ALA A 132 4.33 6.88 17.85
C ALA A 132 4.06 5.53 17.16
N PRO A 133 4.55 4.41 17.72
CA PRO A 133 4.16 3.09 17.24
C PRO A 133 2.66 2.85 17.49
N GLY A 134 2.04 2.10 16.58
CA GLY A 134 0.65 1.68 16.62
C GLY A 134 0.50 0.16 16.55
N SER A 135 -0.66 -0.28 16.12
CA SER A 135 -1.00 -1.72 16.04
C SER A 135 -0.80 -2.34 14.65
N ARG A 136 -0.43 -1.54 13.64
CA ARG A 136 -0.23 -2.02 12.27
C ARG A 136 1.23 -1.86 11.87
N GLU A 137 1.78 -2.90 11.26
CA GLU A 137 3.12 -2.81 10.70
C GLU A 137 3.21 -1.81 9.54
N LEU A 138 4.36 -1.20 9.41
CA LEU A 138 4.74 -0.45 8.22
C LEU A 138 4.91 -1.45 7.08
N PRO A 139 4.16 -1.31 5.98
CA PRO A 139 4.29 -2.22 4.85
C PRO A 139 5.61 -2.00 4.11
N SER A 140 6.18 -3.06 3.54
CA SER A 140 7.36 -2.95 2.65
C SER A 140 7.00 -2.59 1.21
N ASP A 141 5.71 -2.49 0.88
CA ASP A 141 5.22 -2.08 -0.43
C ASP A 141 5.38 -0.57 -0.63
N ALA A 142 6.12 -0.17 -1.66
CA ALA A 142 6.42 1.23 -1.94
C ALA A 142 5.17 2.06 -2.27
N ALA A 143 4.16 1.48 -2.92
CA ALA A 143 2.94 2.21 -3.25
C ALA A 143 2.08 2.48 -2.01
N ALA A 144 2.10 1.59 -1.02
CA ALA A 144 1.50 1.82 0.29
C ALA A 144 2.28 2.89 1.07
N GLN A 145 3.61 2.82 1.10
CA GLN A 145 4.48 3.79 1.76
C GLN A 145 4.35 5.20 1.17
N GLN A 146 4.12 5.32 -0.16
CA GLN A 146 3.94 6.61 -0.83
C GLN A 146 2.71 7.38 -0.33
N LYS A 147 1.71 6.68 0.18
CA LYS A 147 0.49 7.30 0.75
C LYS A 147 0.68 7.79 2.18
N MET A 148 1.78 7.43 2.82
CA MET A 148 2.09 7.77 4.22
C MET A 148 2.96 9.02 4.27
N SER A 149 2.36 10.15 4.65
CA SER A 149 3.06 11.43 4.78
C SER A 149 3.88 11.48 6.06
N LEU A 150 5.09 12.05 5.95
CA LEU A 150 5.94 12.40 7.09
C LEU A 150 5.66 13.80 7.65
N LYS A 151 4.70 14.52 7.06
CA LYS A 151 4.29 15.83 7.54
C LYS A 151 3.55 15.71 8.88
N LYS A 152 3.98 16.56 9.85
CA LYS A 152 3.36 16.69 11.18
C LYS A 152 2.56 17.95 11.29
#